data_284be74e7ac872ac9ba86547d14a47cb
#
_entry.id   284be74e7ac872ac9ba86547d14a47cb
#
_cell.length_a   1.000
_cell.length_b   1.000
_cell.length_c   1.000
_cell.angle_alpha   90.00
_cell.angle_beta   90.00
_cell.angle_gamma   90.00
#
_symmetry.space_group_name_H-M   'P 1'
#
loop_
_entity.id
_entity.type
_entity.pdbx_description
1 polymer ?
#
loop_
_entity_poly.entity_id
_entity_poly.type
_entity_poly.pdbx_seq_one_letter_code
_entity_poly.pdbx_strand_id
1 'polypeptide(L)'
;LTLVGLDDTSDKNVSQYVQGTLKQNLGNVKVSTENLPSKAANGKETSGSFDFDQTLWLADFGDPENFFSILTKDNPQNYAHYQDPQFNAAMKDATTSNAANEGAYWKDMRTAQSRLNENMPVVPLYSMVESHLVNPKLKGIEYHPVGENDYTRAYLEK
;
A
#
# COMPACT_ATOMS: atom_id res chain seq x y z
N LEU A 1 -11.89 -11.90 -15.30
CA LEU A 1 -10.94 -10.95 -14.70
C LEU A 1 -9.75 -11.69 -14.13
N THR A 2 -8.58 -11.09 -14.17
CA THR A 2 -7.32 -11.67 -13.66
C THR A 2 -6.88 -10.89 -12.41
N LEU A 3 -6.69 -11.63 -11.32
CA LEU A 3 -6.10 -11.13 -10.06
C LEU A 3 -4.66 -11.62 -9.98
N VAL A 4 -3.71 -10.69 -10.01
CA VAL A 4 -2.28 -10.96 -9.84
C VAL A 4 -1.89 -10.77 -8.37
N GLY A 5 -0.96 -11.57 -7.89
CA GLY A 5 -0.37 -11.48 -6.55
C GLY A 5 0.93 -12.30 -6.47
N LEU A 6 1.59 -12.29 -5.32
CA LEU A 6 2.79 -13.09 -5.09
C LEU A 6 2.48 -14.57 -4.87
N ASP A 7 3.45 -15.44 -5.11
CA ASP A 7 3.28 -16.91 -4.98
C ASP A 7 3.52 -17.44 -3.54
N ASP A 8 3.59 -16.54 -2.56
CA ASP A 8 3.64 -16.91 -1.15
C ASP A 8 2.27 -17.34 -0.59
N THR A 9 2.29 -17.92 0.59
CA THR A 9 1.08 -18.49 1.23
C THR A 9 0.06 -17.40 1.60
N SER A 10 0.51 -16.25 2.05
CA SER A 10 -0.37 -15.14 2.46
C SER A 10 -1.16 -14.63 1.28
N ASP A 11 -0.46 -14.30 0.20
CA ASP A 11 -1.08 -13.76 -1.02
C ASP A 11 -2.02 -14.76 -1.68
N LYS A 12 -1.64 -16.04 -1.73
CA LYS A 12 -2.52 -17.11 -2.21
C LYS A 12 -3.83 -17.20 -1.43
N ASN A 13 -3.75 -17.10 -0.10
CA ASN A 13 -4.95 -17.14 0.74
C ASN A 13 -5.86 -15.95 0.49
N VAL A 14 -5.29 -14.74 0.38
CA VAL A 14 -6.05 -13.52 0.08
C VAL A 14 -6.65 -13.59 -1.32
N SER A 15 -5.88 -14.00 -2.32
CA SER A 15 -6.38 -14.17 -3.70
C SER A 15 -7.56 -15.14 -3.77
N GLN A 16 -7.48 -16.27 -3.07
CA GLN A 16 -8.57 -17.26 -3.00
C GLN A 16 -9.80 -16.70 -2.28
N TYR A 17 -9.60 -15.96 -1.20
CA TYR A 17 -10.68 -15.32 -0.47
C TYR A 17 -11.40 -14.28 -1.33
N VAL A 18 -10.66 -13.39 -2.00
CA VAL A 18 -11.22 -12.37 -2.90
C VAL A 18 -11.98 -13.04 -4.06
N GLN A 19 -11.36 -14.02 -4.71
CA GLN A 19 -12.00 -14.79 -5.80
C GLN A 19 -13.32 -15.43 -5.33
N GLY A 20 -13.30 -16.09 -4.17
CA GLY A 20 -14.47 -16.76 -3.59
C GLY A 20 -15.59 -15.77 -3.26
N THR A 21 -15.23 -14.64 -2.63
CA THR A 21 -16.16 -13.57 -2.26
C THR A 21 -16.82 -12.93 -3.47
N LEU A 22 -16.03 -12.59 -4.49
CA LEU A 22 -16.56 -12.03 -5.74
C LEU A 22 -17.47 -13.02 -6.47
N LYS A 23 -17.08 -14.30 -6.54
CA LYS A 23 -17.91 -15.35 -7.13
C LYS A 23 -19.25 -15.51 -6.40
N GLN A 24 -19.24 -15.46 -5.07
CA GLN A 24 -20.43 -15.64 -4.24
C GLN A 24 -21.41 -14.47 -4.36
N ASN A 25 -20.89 -13.23 -4.41
CA ASN A 25 -21.71 -12.03 -4.34
C ASN A 25 -22.01 -11.41 -5.71
N LEU A 26 -21.16 -11.68 -6.71
CA LEU A 26 -21.27 -11.14 -8.08
C LEU A 26 -21.33 -12.28 -9.10
N GLY A 27 -22.31 -13.15 -9.02
CA GLY A 27 -22.42 -14.44 -9.70
C GLY A 27 -22.03 -14.51 -11.17
N ASN A 28 -22.00 -13.39 -11.88
CA ASN A 28 -21.58 -13.28 -13.30
C ASN A 28 -20.09 -12.92 -13.47
N VAL A 29 -19.37 -12.65 -12.39
CA VAL A 29 -17.94 -12.29 -12.42
C VAL A 29 -17.09 -13.55 -12.22
N LYS A 30 -16.25 -13.84 -13.23
CA LYS A 30 -15.24 -14.91 -13.14
C LYS A 30 -13.89 -14.26 -12.91
N VAL A 31 -13.24 -14.62 -11.79
CA VAL A 31 -11.89 -14.17 -11.45
C VAL A 31 -10.96 -15.38 -11.51
N SER A 32 -9.88 -15.29 -12.29
CA SER A 32 -8.74 -16.20 -12.24
C SER A 32 -7.63 -15.57 -11.40
N THR A 33 -6.95 -16.38 -10.60
CA THR A 33 -5.81 -15.92 -9.78
C THR A 33 -4.50 -16.33 -10.43
N GLU A 34 -3.55 -15.42 -10.51
CA GLU A 34 -2.18 -15.65 -10.96
C GLU A 34 -1.23 -15.25 -9.84
N ASN A 35 -0.85 -16.21 -9.01
CA ASN A 35 0.17 -16.00 -7.98
C ASN A 35 1.55 -16.33 -8.55
N LEU A 36 2.42 -15.34 -8.63
CA LEU A 36 3.66 -15.37 -9.40
C LEU A 36 4.88 -15.05 -8.53
N PRO A 37 6.08 -15.56 -8.89
CA PRO A 37 7.32 -15.07 -8.30
C PRO A 37 7.47 -13.55 -8.48
N SER A 38 8.04 -12.85 -7.49
CA SER A 38 8.11 -11.38 -7.41
C SER A 38 8.50 -10.69 -8.73
N LYS A 39 9.52 -11.22 -9.43
CA LYS A 39 9.95 -10.63 -10.70
C LYS A 39 8.87 -10.70 -11.79
N ALA A 40 8.13 -11.79 -11.85
CA ALA A 40 7.05 -11.97 -12.82
C ALA A 40 5.82 -11.14 -12.46
N ALA A 41 5.46 -11.09 -11.17
CA ALA A 41 4.39 -10.23 -10.66
C ALA A 41 4.69 -8.75 -10.99
N ASN A 42 5.89 -8.25 -10.62
CA ASN A 42 6.31 -6.89 -10.92
C ASN A 42 6.31 -6.56 -12.42
N GLY A 43 6.65 -7.53 -13.28
CA GLY A 43 6.53 -7.36 -14.73
C GLY A 43 5.08 -7.16 -15.20
N LYS A 44 4.12 -7.81 -14.56
CA LYS A 44 2.69 -7.60 -14.84
C LYS A 44 2.18 -6.29 -14.27
N GLU A 45 2.54 -5.96 -13.02
CA GLU A 45 2.22 -4.69 -12.37
C GLU A 45 2.66 -3.49 -13.20
N THR A 46 3.94 -3.47 -13.59
CA THR A 46 4.51 -2.37 -14.37
C THR A 46 3.95 -2.26 -15.79
N SER A 47 3.54 -3.38 -16.39
CA SER A 47 2.90 -3.40 -17.72
C SER A 47 1.39 -3.20 -17.70
N GLY A 48 0.75 -3.19 -16.53
CA GLY A 48 -0.71 -3.13 -16.40
C GLY A 48 -1.43 -4.39 -16.94
N SER A 49 -0.77 -5.54 -16.93
CA SER A 49 -1.32 -6.80 -17.47
C SER A 49 -2.13 -7.56 -16.43
N PHE A 50 -3.11 -6.90 -15.83
CA PHE A 50 -4.04 -7.44 -14.82
C PHE A 50 -5.35 -6.67 -14.82
N ASP A 51 -6.41 -7.23 -14.22
CA ASP A 51 -7.64 -6.50 -13.88
C ASP A 51 -7.61 -6.07 -12.42
N PHE A 52 -7.04 -6.89 -11.55
CA PHE A 52 -6.76 -6.60 -10.15
C PHE A 52 -5.32 -6.98 -9.83
N ASP A 53 -4.67 -6.17 -9.03
CA ASP A 53 -3.37 -6.45 -8.45
C ASP A 53 -3.49 -6.45 -6.92
N GLN A 54 -2.94 -7.49 -6.29
CA GLN A 54 -2.84 -7.60 -4.85
C GLN A 54 -1.44 -7.22 -4.43
N THR A 55 -1.30 -6.08 -3.81
CA THR A 55 0.00 -5.55 -3.39
C THR A 55 -0.03 -5.05 -1.95
N LEU A 56 1.13 -4.83 -1.39
CA LEU A 56 1.35 -4.32 -0.04
C LEU A 56 2.22 -3.06 -0.12
N TRP A 57 1.84 -2.03 0.63
CA TRP A 57 2.70 -0.88 0.88
C TRP A 57 3.05 -0.77 2.36
N LEU A 58 4.34 -0.73 2.67
CA LEU A 58 4.86 -0.43 3.99
C LEU A 58 5.34 1.01 4.00
N ALA A 59 4.76 1.82 4.90
CA ALA A 59 5.14 3.22 4.99
C ALA A 59 6.54 3.38 5.61
N ASP A 60 7.37 4.22 5.00
CA ASP A 60 8.69 4.57 5.52
C ASP A 60 8.61 5.55 6.69
N PHE A 61 7.56 6.36 6.74
CA PHE A 61 7.29 7.36 7.79
C PHE A 61 5.78 7.56 8.00
N GLY A 62 5.44 8.09 9.18
CA GLY A 62 4.05 8.23 9.65
C GLY A 62 3.32 9.45 9.08
N ASP A 63 3.20 9.56 7.76
CA ASP A 63 2.45 10.61 7.08
C ASP A 63 1.65 10.03 5.91
N PRO A 64 0.40 10.52 5.65
CA PRO A 64 -0.39 10.10 4.50
C PRO A 64 0.31 10.28 3.15
N GLU A 65 1.20 11.23 3.04
CA GLU A 65 2.00 11.48 1.84
C GLU A 65 2.70 10.21 1.36
N ASN A 66 3.26 9.41 2.28
CA ASN A 66 3.95 8.17 1.93
C ASN A 66 3.04 7.14 1.23
N PHE A 67 1.75 7.11 1.58
CA PHE A 67 0.76 6.24 0.93
C PHE A 67 0.17 6.84 -0.35
N PHE A 68 0.06 8.17 -0.41
CA PHE A 68 -0.59 8.81 -1.55
C PHE A 68 0.38 9.06 -2.70
N SER A 69 1.65 9.33 -2.40
CA SER A 69 2.69 9.62 -3.40
C SER A 69 2.87 8.50 -4.42
N ILE A 70 2.70 7.25 -4.01
CA ILE A 70 2.79 6.09 -4.93
C ILE A 70 1.70 6.08 -6.01
N LEU A 71 0.60 6.81 -5.82
CA LEU A 71 -0.51 6.91 -6.76
C LEU A 71 -0.45 8.16 -7.64
N THR A 72 0.58 9.00 -7.48
CA THR A 72 0.77 10.15 -8.37
C THR A 72 1.14 9.70 -9.78
N LYS A 73 0.72 10.49 -10.76
CA LYS A 73 0.82 10.15 -12.19
C LYS A 73 2.19 9.66 -12.65
N ASP A 74 3.25 10.29 -12.14
CA ASP A 74 4.63 10.04 -12.60
C ASP A 74 5.40 9.09 -11.66
N ASN A 75 4.75 8.53 -10.64
CA ASN A 75 5.39 7.58 -9.74
C ASN A 75 5.46 6.19 -10.40
N PRO A 76 6.64 5.55 -10.46
CA PRO A 76 6.80 4.24 -11.08
C PRO A 76 6.05 3.11 -10.35
N GLN A 77 5.61 3.34 -9.11
CA GLN A 77 4.79 2.41 -8.31
C GLN A 77 3.29 2.63 -8.46
N ASN A 78 2.88 3.55 -9.33
CA ASN A 78 1.48 3.74 -9.67
C ASN A 78 0.98 2.62 -10.60
N TYR A 79 0.95 1.41 -10.11
CA TYR A 79 0.51 0.22 -10.86
C TYR A 79 -0.96 0.29 -11.28
N ALA A 80 -1.78 1.04 -10.53
CA ALA A 80 -3.15 1.34 -10.91
C ALA A 80 -3.27 2.26 -12.14
N HIS A 81 -2.17 2.82 -12.62
CA HIS A 81 -2.13 3.84 -13.68
C HIS A 81 -3.12 4.99 -13.42
N TYR A 82 -3.32 5.31 -12.14
CA TYR A 82 -4.25 6.34 -11.71
C TYR A 82 -3.84 7.71 -12.22
N GLN A 83 -4.77 8.41 -12.82
CA GLN A 83 -4.55 9.74 -13.39
C GLN A 83 -5.73 10.65 -13.08
N ASP A 84 -5.66 11.34 -11.96
CA ASP A 84 -6.64 12.36 -11.57
C ASP A 84 -5.93 13.70 -11.42
N PRO A 85 -6.31 14.74 -12.23
CA PRO A 85 -5.65 16.04 -12.18
C PRO A 85 -5.78 16.75 -10.82
N GLN A 86 -6.91 16.58 -10.12
CA GLN A 86 -7.14 17.22 -8.82
C GLN A 86 -6.33 16.53 -7.73
N PHE A 87 -6.23 15.20 -7.77
CA PHE A 87 -5.36 14.45 -6.89
C PHE A 87 -3.89 14.87 -7.08
N ASN A 88 -3.41 14.85 -8.32
CA ASN A 88 -2.02 15.22 -8.62
C ASN A 88 -1.70 16.67 -8.25
N ALA A 89 -2.64 17.62 -8.45
CA ALA A 89 -2.47 19.00 -8.03
C ALA A 89 -2.38 19.13 -6.51
N ALA A 90 -3.30 18.48 -5.77
CA ALA A 90 -3.29 18.49 -4.32
C ALA A 90 -1.99 17.90 -3.75
N MET A 91 -1.53 16.76 -4.26
CA MET A 91 -0.26 16.14 -3.85
C MET A 91 0.94 17.04 -4.14
N LYS A 92 0.98 17.67 -5.31
CA LYS A 92 2.03 18.62 -5.65
C LYS A 92 2.04 19.84 -4.72
N ASP A 93 0.88 20.43 -4.46
CA ASP A 93 0.78 21.62 -3.61
C ASP A 93 1.17 21.29 -2.17
N ALA A 94 0.72 20.15 -1.63
CA ALA A 94 1.09 19.67 -0.30
C ALA A 94 2.61 19.51 -0.14
N THR A 95 3.28 18.94 -1.14
CA THR A 95 4.73 18.65 -1.07
C THR A 95 5.63 19.79 -1.53
N THR A 96 5.06 20.88 -2.03
CA THR A 96 5.82 22.06 -2.51
C THR A 96 5.37 23.36 -1.83
N SER A 97 4.36 24.03 -2.41
CA SER A 97 3.93 25.37 -1.98
C SER A 97 3.34 25.41 -0.57
N ASN A 98 2.72 24.33 -0.13
CA ASN A 98 2.05 24.23 1.17
C ASN A 98 2.80 23.37 2.20
N ALA A 99 3.97 22.82 1.85
CA ALA A 99 4.74 21.90 2.72
C ALA A 99 5.09 22.49 4.11
N ALA A 100 5.34 23.81 4.19
CA ALA A 100 5.63 24.51 5.44
C ALA A 100 4.40 25.10 6.15
N ASN A 101 3.21 24.97 5.56
CA ASN A 101 1.95 25.46 6.12
C ASN A 101 1.05 24.29 6.50
N GLU A 102 1.07 23.90 7.77
CA GLU A 102 0.36 22.72 8.26
C GLU A 102 -1.14 22.72 7.88
N GLY A 103 -1.82 23.85 8.02
CA GLY A 103 -3.25 23.98 7.68
C GLY A 103 -3.55 23.75 6.20
N ALA A 104 -2.71 24.31 5.32
CA ALA A 104 -2.81 24.12 3.88
C ALA A 104 -2.43 22.70 3.47
N TYR A 105 -1.34 22.15 4.03
CA TYR A 105 -0.92 20.76 3.84
C TYR A 105 -2.06 19.76 4.12
N TRP A 106 -2.67 19.84 5.30
CA TRP A 106 -3.77 18.95 5.67
C TRP A 106 -5.04 19.15 4.84
N LYS A 107 -5.27 20.36 4.32
CA LYS A 107 -6.35 20.60 3.38
C LYS A 107 -6.10 19.86 2.06
N ASP A 108 -4.89 19.93 1.54
CA ASP A 108 -4.50 19.25 0.30
C ASP A 108 -4.54 17.73 0.48
N MET A 109 -4.04 17.18 1.60
CA MET A 109 -4.13 15.76 1.90
C MET A 109 -5.59 15.28 1.98
N ARG A 110 -6.50 16.06 2.58
CA ARG A 110 -7.94 15.71 2.56
C ARG A 110 -8.54 15.77 1.16
N THR A 111 -8.11 16.70 0.33
CA THR A 111 -8.53 16.76 -1.07
C THR A 111 -8.05 15.52 -1.83
N ALA A 112 -6.78 15.15 -1.69
CA ALA A 112 -6.23 13.95 -2.29
C ALA A 112 -6.99 12.69 -1.84
N GLN A 113 -7.23 12.53 -0.54
CA GLN A 113 -8.01 11.42 0.00
C GLN A 113 -9.43 11.35 -0.56
N SER A 114 -10.11 12.50 -0.69
CA SER A 114 -11.45 12.55 -1.27
C SER A 114 -11.46 12.03 -2.70
N ARG A 115 -10.46 12.40 -3.50
CA ARG A 115 -10.33 11.90 -4.88
C ARG A 115 -10.08 10.38 -4.93
N LEU A 116 -9.25 9.85 -4.02
CA LEU A 116 -9.04 8.41 -3.92
C LEU A 116 -10.33 7.67 -3.53
N ASN A 117 -11.10 8.22 -2.59
CA ASN A 117 -12.37 7.62 -2.17
C ASN A 117 -13.43 7.65 -3.28
N GLU A 118 -13.45 8.69 -4.11
CA GLU A 118 -14.39 8.80 -5.22
C GLU A 118 -14.05 7.85 -6.37
N ASN A 119 -12.77 7.71 -6.69
CA ASN A 119 -12.32 6.96 -7.86
C ASN A 119 -11.92 5.50 -7.55
N MET A 120 -11.63 5.20 -6.27
CA MET A 120 -11.24 3.87 -5.78
C MET A 120 -10.15 3.17 -6.62
N PRO A 121 -9.01 3.85 -6.92
CA PRO A 121 -7.92 3.19 -7.64
C PRO A 121 -7.28 2.07 -6.82
N VAL A 122 -7.44 2.11 -5.49
CA VAL A 122 -7.00 1.11 -4.52
C VAL A 122 -8.15 0.79 -3.59
N VAL A 123 -8.34 -0.49 -3.29
CA VAL A 123 -9.28 -0.99 -2.29
C VAL A 123 -8.48 -1.53 -1.10
N PRO A 124 -8.41 -0.81 0.03
CA PRO A 124 -7.74 -1.30 1.23
C PRO A 124 -8.45 -2.55 1.77
N LEU A 125 -7.73 -3.63 1.99
CA LEU A 125 -8.28 -4.88 2.52
C LEU A 125 -8.05 -5.00 4.02
N TYR A 126 -6.81 -4.84 4.47
CA TYR A 126 -6.43 -4.94 5.89
C TYR A 126 -5.06 -4.30 6.13
N SER A 127 -4.77 -4.01 7.40
CA SER A 127 -3.43 -3.66 7.85
C SER A 127 -2.75 -4.89 8.44
N MET A 128 -1.50 -5.12 8.06
CA MET A 128 -0.71 -6.20 8.65
C MET A 128 -0.34 -5.87 10.10
N VAL A 129 -0.25 -6.92 10.90
CA VAL A 129 0.25 -6.85 12.28
C VAL A 129 1.60 -7.54 12.34
N GLU A 130 2.60 -6.85 12.84
CA GLU A 130 3.92 -7.43 13.11
C GLU A 130 3.94 -7.99 14.54
N SER A 131 4.32 -9.26 14.69
CA SER A 131 4.44 -9.92 15.99
C SER A 131 5.91 -10.12 16.34
N HIS A 132 6.33 -9.63 17.51
CA HIS A 132 7.70 -9.74 17.99
C HIS A 132 7.81 -10.77 19.12
N LEU A 133 8.72 -11.74 18.94
CA LEU A 133 9.14 -12.62 20.02
C LEU A 133 10.52 -12.13 20.51
N VAL A 134 10.54 -11.52 21.67
CA VAL A 134 11.73 -10.84 22.21
C VAL A 134 12.23 -11.56 23.45
N ASN A 135 13.55 -11.85 23.50
CA ASN A 135 14.19 -12.32 24.73
C ASN A 135 14.01 -11.26 25.83
N PRO A 136 13.50 -11.59 27.03
CA PRO A 136 13.26 -10.63 28.09
C PRO A 136 14.53 -9.89 28.57
N LYS A 137 15.72 -10.44 28.33
CA LYS A 137 16.99 -9.77 28.59
C LYS A 137 17.43 -8.78 27.50
N LEU A 138 16.80 -8.80 26.33
CA LEU A 138 17.10 -7.84 25.26
C LEU A 138 16.36 -6.53 25.56
N LYS A 139 17.10 -5.46 25.69
CA LYS A 139 16.61 -4.11 26.04
C LYS A 139 17.05 -3.09 25.01
N GLY A 140 16.44 -1.90 25.03
CA GLY A 140 16.84 -0.75 24.22
C GLY A 140 16.43 -0.81 22.75
N ILE A 141 15.53 -1.71 22.38
CA ILE A 141 14.89 -1.67 21.06
C ILE A 141 13.73 -0.65 21.10
N GLU A 142 13.67 0.21 20.11
CA GLU A 142 12.54 1.12 19.89
C GLU A 142 11.72 0.62 18.68
N TYR A 143 10.48 0.20 18.95
CA TYR A 143 9.56 -0.29 17.93
C TYR A 143 8.75 0.85 17.37
N HIS A 144 8.74 1.00 16.06
CA HIS A 144 7.97 2.01 15.35
C HIS A 144 6.75 1.39 14.65
N PRO A 145 5.59 2.07 14.66
CA PRO A 145 4.40 1.56 13.97
C PRO A 145 4.51 1.64 12.44
N VAL A 146 5.46 2.42 11.94
CA VAL A 146 5.82 2.57 10.52
C VAL A 146 7.33 2.80 10.40
N GLY A 147 7.93 2.42 9.29
CA GLY A 147 9.37 2.48 9.09
C GLY A 147 10.12 1.35 9.81
N GLU A 148 11.42 1.52 9.93
CA GLU A 148 12.30 0.53 10.54
C GLU A 148 12.37 0.68 12.06
N ASN A 149 12.49 -0.44 12.78
CA ASN A 149 12.71 -0.45 14.22
C ASN A 149 14.14 0.00 14.55
N ASP A 150 14.32 0.77 15.63
CA ASP A 150 15.66 1.24 16.04
C ASP A 150 16.32 0.24 17.01
N TYR A 151 17.42 -0.34 16.56
CA TYR A 151 18.26 -1.27 17.32
C TYR A 151 19.57 -0.64 17.79
N THR A 152 19.81 0.66 17.57
CA THR A 152 21.09 1.33 17.86
C THR A 152 21.46 1.31 19.34
N ARG A 153 20.47 1.20 20.21
CA ARG A 153 20.62 1.14 21.68
C ARG A 153 20.36 -0.25 22.26
N ALA A 154 20.23 -1.27 21.40
CA ALA A 154 19.94 -2.62 21.86
C ALA A 154 21.11 -3.22 22.63
N TYR A 155 20.83 -3.84 23.78
CA TYR A 155 21.80 -4.54 24.61
C TYR A 155 21.19 -5.75 25.35
N LEU A 156 22.02 -6.66 25.78
CA LEU A 156 21.61 -7.78 26.65
C LEU A 156 21.89 -7.44 28.10
N GLU A 157 20.84 -7.46 28.92
CA GLU A 157 20.93 -7.36 30.37
C GLU A 157 21.56 -8.64 30.92
N LYS A 158 22.54 -8.48 31.85
CA LYS A 158 23.29 -9.60 32.45
C LYS A 158 22.47 -10.39 33.47
#